data_e3bcb0acba2df59aa401ca4dcf5aa4ea
#
_entry.id   e3bcb0acba2df59aa401ca4dcf5aa4ea
#
_cell.length_a   1.000
_cell.length_b   1.000
_cell.length_c   1.000
_cell.angle_alpha   90.00
_cell.angle_beta   90.00
_cell.angle_gamma   90.00
#
_symmetry.space_group_name_H-M   'P 1'
#
loop_
_entity.id
_entity.type
_entity.pdbx_description
1 polymer ?
#
loop_
_entity_poly.entity_id
_entity_poly.type
_entity_poly.pdbx_seq_one_letter_code
_entity_poly.pdbx_strand_id
1 'polypeptide(L)'
;MNSEDHLPVGSTDPADVDPDSLTDKPPAWIRWFRGPDPATPVETAWRWGFPLLLLVAVIWSGTLMVDGLRTILNSEEGQTRVAVTNPSAPGFEAFVEQTWSMLVVTEDEDSNLVGVAVLAVSDRVEGGGTVLLVPGDLYVDACGGAACRLADLHGADGIASLRALLGSLLGTDFTGVALLTPTSWTNLVKPVSPLPIGLKHDLFQTIEDGTSVVRFSAADNSLVAGDVVNLLALPDRGGSIGILRRHSMFWEAWLSVVAAGAEPSRNLPAVDMELVRMVETLARGEMRVETSPWVMSGESMVADPAALEQITDAMFPFPIPTGSGSAPTVRLLNGTGDFGIDAYARQVVRAAGVDIAVVGNFRNFNVIQTRVVYREPEMQELATALAVAIHAGVILDEAASPAADLTVVIGADFTARAG
;
A
#
# COMPACT_ATOMS: atom_id res chain seq x y z
N MET A 1 -3.80 -31.76 51.88
CA MET A 1 -5.14 -31.46 52.37
C MET A 1 -6.08 -31.66 51.24
N ASN A 2 -6.62 -32.85 51.25
CA ASN A 2 -7.61 -33.52 50.46
C ASN A 2 -8.91 -32.72 50.25
N SER A 3 -9.51 -32.79 49.14
CA SER A 3 -10.93 -33.07 48.98
C SER A 3 -11.19 -33.59 47.56
N GLU A 4 -11.40 -34.86 47.50
CA GLU A 4 -12.08 -35.62 46.46
C GLU A 4 -13.57 -35.38 46.61
N ASP A 5 -14.28 -35.05 45.55
CA ASP A 5 -15.74 -35.15 45.51
C ASP A 5 -16.19 -36.17 44.49
N HIS A 6 -16.78 -37.22 45.08
CA HIS A 6 -17.39 -38.36 44.42
C HIS A 6 -18.72 -37.97 43.73
N LEU A 7 -18.91 -38.35 42.49
CA LEU A 7 -20.19 -38.44 41.81
C LEU A 7 -20.81 -39.87 42.03
N PRO A 8 -22.07 -40.01 42.34
CA PRO A 8 -22.70 -41.30 42.53
C PRO A 8 -23.15 -41.92 41.17
N VAL A 9 -22.80 -43.18 41.02
CA VAL A 9 -23.30 -44.07 39.98
C VAL A 9 -24.73 -44.53 40.38
N GLY A 10 -25.72 -44.09 39.60
CA GLY A 10 -27.08 -44.60 39.65
C GLY A 10 -27.31 -45.74 38.72
N SER A 11 -27.38 -46.95 39.28
CA SER A 11 -27.86 -48.15 38.63
C SER A 11 -29.38 -48.07 38.43
N THR A 12 -29.87 -48.21 37.19
CA THR A 12 -31.29 -48.46 36.91
C THR A 12 -31.43 -49.79 36.16
N ASP A 13 -32.16 -50.68 36.81
CA ASP A 13 -32.59 -52.00 36.34
C ASP A 13 -33.44 -51.94 35.05
N PRO A 14 -33.36 -52.94 34.17
CA PRO A 14 -34.15 -53.06 32.96
C PRO A 14 -35.38 -53.96 33.20
N ALA A 15 -36.50 -53.42 33.61
CA ALA A 15 -37.80 -54.13 33.57
C ALA A 15 -38.94 -53.16 33.67
N ASP A 16 -39.53 -52.84 32.55
CA ASP A 16 -40.95 -52.61 32.26
C ASP A 16 -41.06 -51.85 30.91
N VAL A 17 -41.07 -52.61 29.83
CA VAL A 17 -41.43 -52.09 28.51
C VAL A 17 -42.80 -52.68 28.18
N ASP A 18 -43.82 -51.85 28.27
CA ASP A 18 -45.17 -52.10 27.83
C ASP A 18 -45.24 -52.24 26.31
N PRO A 19 -45.70 -53.42 25.75
CA PRO A 19 -45.64 -53.68 24.32
C PRO A 19 -46.68 -52.94 23.47
N ASP A 20 -47.59 -52.17 24.05
CA ASP A 20 -48.70 -51.53 23.33
C ASP A 20 -48.51 -50.07 22.92
N SER A 21 -47.32 -49.51 23.03
CA SER A 21 -47.04 -48.09 22.66
C SER A 21 -46.42 -47.83 21.30
N LEU A 22 -46.37 -48.87 20.44
CA LEU A 22 -45.84 -48.67 19.03
C LEU A 22 -46.97 -48.29 18.05
N THR A 23 -47.66 -47.20 18.29
CA THR A 23 -48.36 -46.51 17.22
C THR A 23 -47.39 -45.52 16.56
N ASP A 24 -46.73 -46.05 15.52
CA ASP A 24 -45.82 -45.33 14.66
C ASP A 24 -46.56 -44.21 13.92
N LYS A 25 -46.65 -43.00 14.53
CA LYS A 25 -47.12 -41.81 13.86
C LYS A 25 -45.96 -41.30 12.99
N PRO A 26 -46.09 -41.31 11.69
CA PRO A 26 -45.04 -40.81 10.82
C PRO A 26 -44.76 -39.33 11.14
N PRO A 27 -43.49 -38.89 11.09
CA PRO A 27 -43.09 -37.52 11.42
C PRO A 27 -43.82 -36.49 10.56
N ALA A 28 -44.09 -35.30 11.13
CA ALA A 28 -44.98 -34.26 10.56
C ALA A 28 -44.60 -33.81 9.12
N TRP A 29 -43.34 -33.96 8.72
CA TRP A 29 -42.89 -33.61 7.38
C TRP A 29 -43.36 -34.58 6.28
N ILE A 30 -43.69 -35.85 6.60
CA ILE A 30 -44.26 -36.85 5.64
C ILE A 30 -45.72 -36.49 5.31
N ARG A 31 -46.45 -35.77 6.18
CA ARG A 31 -47.80 -35.31 5.87
C ARG A 31 -47.87 -34.21 4.82
N TRP A 32 -46.78 -33.53 4.58
CA TRP A 32 -46.73 -32.42 3.62
C TRP A 32 -46.72 -32.92 2.17
N PHE A 33 -46.31 -34.16 1.94
CA PHE A 33 -46.26 -34.81 0.62
C PHE A 33 -47.46 -35.70 0.31
N ARG A 34 -48.36 -35.99 1.29
CA ARG A 34 -49.67 -36.58 1.02
C ARG A 34 -50.62 -35.46 0.66
N GLY A 35 -50.86 -35.32 -0.63
CA GLY A 35 -51.93 -34.44 -1.12
C GLY A 35 -53.25 -34.85 -0.50
N PRO A 36 -54.19 -33.87 -0.39
CA PRO A 36 -55.51 -34.11 0.22
C PRO A 36 -56.31 -35.19 -0.53
N ASP A 37 -57.32 -35.78 0.10
CA ASP A 37 -58.15 -36.86 -0.42
C ASP A 37 -58.86 -36.53 -1.77
N PRO A 38 -59.01 -37.49 -2.70
CA PRO A 38 -59.38 -37.26 -4.11
C PRO A 38 -60.86 -36.92 -4.34
N ALA A 39 -61.43 -35.98 -3.56
CA ALA A 39 -62.84 -35.68 -3.64
C ALA A 39 -63.18 -34.19 -3.84
N THR A 40 -62.21 -33.28 -3.99
CA THR A 40 -62.48 -31.85 -4.20
C THR A 40 -61.85 -31.31 -5.46
N PRO A 41 -62.52 -30.42 -6.24
CA PRO A 41 -61.99 -29.82 -7.47
C PRO A 41 -60.69 -29.03 -7.30
N VAL A 42 -60.38 -28.63 -6.08
CA VAL A 42 -59.14 -27.90 -5.71
C VAL A 42 -57.93 -28.83 -5.83
N GLU A 43 -58.07 -30.16 -5.57
CA GLU A 43 -56.98 -31.13 -5.61
C GLU A 43 -56.51 -31.43 -7.04
N THR A 44 -57.44 -31.48 -7.97
CA THR A 44 -57.10 -31.73 -9.38
C THR A 44 -56.36 -30.53 -9.95
N ALA A 45 -56.71 -29.30 -9.55
CA ALA A 45 -56.00 -28.07 -9.94
C ALA A 45 -54.57 -28.03 -9.36
N TRP A 46 -54.32 -28.46 -8.12
CA TRP A 46 -52.98 -28.53 -7.51
C TRP A 46 -52.09 -29.64 -8.12
N ARG A 47 -52.71 -30.74 -8.46
CA ARG A 47 -52.00 -31.90 -8.98
C ARG A 47 -51.40 -31.65 -10.35
N TRP A 48 -51.98 -30.79 -11.17
CA TRP A 48 -51.52 -30.39 -12.49
C TRP A 48 -50.98 -28.96 -12.53
N GLY A 49 -51.50 -28.06 -11.69
CA GLY A 49 -51.12 -26.67 -11.66
C GLY A 49 -49.70 -26.43 -11.12
N PHE A 50 -49.32 -27.15 -10.04
CA PHE A 50 -48.02 -27.01 -9.45
C PHE A 50 -46.85 -27.48 -10.36
N PRO A 51 -46.92 -28.66 -10.99
CA PRO A 51 -45.87 -29.08 -11.95
C PRO A 51 -45.78 -28.14 -13.15
N LEU A 52 -46.93 -27.64 -13.64
CA LEU A 52 -46.95 -26.73 -14.76
C LEU A 52 -46.34 -25.34 -14.39
N LEU A 53 -46.64 -24.82 -13.22
CA LEU A 53 -46.07 -23.60 -12.71
C LEU A 53 -44.54 -23.74 -12.47
N LEU A 54 -44.10 -24.88 -11.95
CA LEU A 54 -42.71 -25.19 -11.76
C LEU A 54 -41.97 -25.33 -13.11
N LEU A 55 -42.60 -25.94 -14.10
CA LEU A 55 -42.06 -26.04 -15.45
C LEU A 55 -41.89 -24.66 -16.09
N VAL A 56 -42.89 -23.78 -15.94
CA VAL A 56 -42.83 -22.39 -16.42
C VAL A 56 -41.73 -21.60 -15.71
N ALA A 57 -41.60 -21.77 -14.40
CA ALA A 57 -40.51 -21.13 -13.61
C ALA A 57 -39.12 -21.59 -14.03
N VAL A 58 -38.95 -22.90 -14.28
CA VAL A 58 -37.68 -23.48 -14.77
C VAL A 58 -37.35 -22.99 -16.17
N ILE A 59 -38.33 -22.95 -17.08
CA ILE A 59 -38.13 -22.43 -18.45
C ILE A 59 -37.77 -20.94 -18.38
N TRP A 60 -38.49 -20.16 -17.57
CA TRP A 60 -38.21 -18.72 -17.43
C TRP A 60 -36.89 -18.41 -16.81
N SER A 61 -36.52 -19.13 -15.73
CA SER A 61 -35.20 -18.99 -15.12
C SER A 61 -34.08 -19.47 -16.06
N GLY A 62 -34.32 -20.54 -16.83
CA GLY A 62 -33.41 -21.01 -17.86
C GLY A 62 -33.18 -20.01 -18.99
N THR A 63 -34.25 -19.32 -19.47
CA THR A 63 -34.12 -18.25 -20.49
C THR A 63 -33.35 -17.05 -19.95
N LEU A 64 -33.64 -16.60 -18.73
CA LEU A 64 -32.88 -15.52 -18.08
C LEU A 64 -31.40 -15.87 -17.90
N MET A 65 -31.12 -17.11 -17.55
CA MET A 65 -29.73 -17.58 -17.39
C MET A 65 -29.01 -17.64 -18.75
N VAL A 66 -29.69 -18.09 -19.82
CA VAL A 66 -29.12 -18.11 -21.17
C VAL A 66 -28.94 -16.68 -21.73
N ASP A 67 -29.90 -15.79 -21.50
CA ASP A 67 -29.79 -14.40 -21.94
C ASP A 67 -28.70 -13.65 -21.14
N GLY A 68 -28.57 -13.90 -19.82
CA GLY A 68 -27.48 -13.40 -19.01
C GLY A 68 -26.12 -13.91 -19.51
N LEU A 69 -26.01 -15.21 -19.81
CA LEU A 69 -24.79 -15.78 -20.37
C LEU A 69 -24.46 -15.22 -21.76
N ARG A 70 -25.46 -15.05 -22.61
CA ARG A 70 -25.29 -14.45 -23.95
C ARG A 70 -24.87 -12.97 -23.85
N THR A 71 -25.44 -12.23 -22.91
CA THR A 71 -25.04 -10.83 -22.68
C THR A 71 -23.60 -10.74 -22.20
N ILE A 72 -23.17 -11.64 -21.30
CA ILE A 72 -21.79 -11.74 -20.83
C ILE A 72 -20.84 -12.18 -21.97
N LEU A 73 -21.23 -13.18 -22.75
CA LEU A 73 -20.38 -13.69 -23.85
C LEU A 73 -20.34 -12.76 -25.07
N ASN A 74 -21.34 -11.91 -25.27
CA ASN A 74 -21.38 -10.94 -26.36
C ASN A 74 -20.93 -9.55 -25.97
N SER A 75 -20.72 -9.26 -24.66
CA SER A 75 -20.04 -8.06 -24.24
C SER A 75 -18.57 -8.15 -24.69
N GLU A 76 -17.98 -7.05 -25.13
CA GLU A 76 -16.54 -7.01 -25.43
C GLU A 76 -15.69 -7.48 -24.23
N GLU A 77 -16.23 -7.40 -23.01
CA GLU A 77 -15.67 -7.89 -21.75
C GLU A 77 -15.84 -9.41 -21.53
N GLY A 78 -16.87 -10.03 -22.14
CA GLY A 78 -17.10 -11.49 -22.08
C GLY A 78 -16.29 -12.28 -23.11
N GLN A 79 -15.62 -11.63 -24.04
CA GLN A 79 -14.62 -12.28 -24.87
C GLN A 79 -13.39 -12.51 -23.99
N THR A 80 -13.02 -13.78 -23.78
CA THR A 80 -11.73 -14.16 -23.23
C THR A 80 -10.65 -13.61 -24.16
N ARG A 81 -10.26 -12.35 -23.95
CA ARG A 81 -9.02 -11.83 -24.54
C ARG A 81 -7.91 -12.66 -23.93
N VAL A 82 -7.16 -13.33 -24.76
CA VAL A 82 -5.88 -13.93 -24.31
C VAL A 82 -5.11 -12.77 -23.69
N ALA A 83 -4.87 -12.86 -22.37
CA ALA A 83 -4.16 -11.82 -21.65
C ALA A 83 -2.79 -11.65 -22.33
N VAL A 84 -2.51 -10.45 -22.81
CA VAL A 84 -1.21 -10.11 -23.38
C VAL A 84 -0.24 -10.04 -22.21
N THR A 85 0.60 -11.04 -22.06
CA THR A 85 1.55 -11.15 -20.93
C THR A 85 2.88 -10.45 -21.19
N ASN A 86 3.16 -10.10 -22.45
CA ASN A 86 4.39 -9.39 -22.78
C ASN A 86 4.20 -7.88 -22.58
N PRO A 87 4.91 -7.24 -21.62
CA PRO A 87 4.78 -5.81 -21.33
C PRO A 87 5.10 -4.90 -22.52
N SER A 88 5.88 -5.36 -23.49
CA SER A 88 6.24 -4.57 -24.67
C SER A 88 5.29 -4.79 -25.85
N ALA A 89 4.29 -5.64 -25.72
CA ALA A 89 3.36 -5.92 -26.83
C ALA A 89 2.18 -4.93 -26.85
N PRO A 90 1.64 -4.58 -28.03
CA PRO A 90 0.39 -3.84 -28.13
C PRO A 90 -0.75 -4.58 -27.40
N GLY A 91 -1.58 -3.81 -26.68
CA GLY A 91 -2.71 -4.37 -25.92
C GLY A 91 -2.35 -4.96 -24.56
N PHE A 92 -1.09 -4.87 -24.11
CA PHE A 92 -0.72 -5.18 -22.72
C PHE A 92 -1.36 -4.18 -21.77
N GLU A 93 -1.93 -4.67 -20.68
CA GLU A 93 -2.48 -3.85 -19.61
C GLU A 93 -2.23 -4.51 -18.26
N ALA A 94 -1.87 -3.69 -17.26
CA ALA A 94 -1.67 -4.10 -15.89
C ALA A 94 -2.38 -3.12 -14.95
N PHE A 95 -3.06 -3.65 -13.93
CA PHE A 95 -3.51 -2.83 -12.82
C PHE A 95 -2.32 -2.33 -12.04
N VAL A 96 -2.38 -1.08 -11.64
CA VAL A 96 -1.34 -0.45 -10.86
C VAL A 96 -1.48 -0.88 -9.40
N GLU A 97 -0.43 -1.48 -8.85
CA GLU A 97 -0.27 -1.59 -7.41
C GLU A 97 0.39 -0.31 -6.90
N GLN A 98 -0.22 0.29 -5.88
CA GLN A 98 0.35 1.45 -5.20
C GLN A 98 1.68 1.09 -4.57
N THR A 99 2.62 2.05 -4.60
CA THR A 99 3.96 1.87 -4.02
C THR A 99 3.84 1.50 -2.54
N TRP A 100 4.42 0.36 -2.17
CA TRP A 100 4.46 -0.07 -0.78
C TRP A 100 5.45 0.80 -0.02
N SER A 101 4.94 1.61 0.92
CA SER A 101 5.69 2.63 1.62
C SER A 101 5.38 2.65 3.11
N MET A 102 6.35 3.08 3.91
CA MET A 102 6.19 3.16 5.36
C MET A 102 6.92 4.39 5.92
N LEU A 103 6.24 5.07 6.83
CA LEU A 103 6.83 6.10 7.66
C LEU A 103 7.40 5.46 8.94
N VAL A 104 8.70 5.60 9.17
CA VAL A 104 9.38 5.12 10.37
C VAL A 104 9.79 6.33 11.21
N VAL A 105 9.26 6.40 12.42
CA VAL A 105 9.53 7.48 13.38
C VAL A 105 10.36 6.90 14.52
N THR A 106 11.49 7.53 14.83
CA THR A 106 12.36 7.14 15.93
C THR A 106 12.24 8.16 17.07
N GLU A 107 11.93 7.68 18.25
CA GLU A 107 11.87 8.46 19.49
C GLU A 107 12.94 8.01 20.49
N ASP A 108 13.37 8.94 21.35
CA ASP A 108 14.18 8.63 22.52
C ASP A 108 13.32 8.17 23.72
N GLU A 109 13.93 8.02 24.90
CA GLU A 109 13.25 7.60 26.13
C GLU A 109 12.22 8.65 26.63
N ASP A 110 12.42 9.92 26.27
CA ASP A 110 11.56 11.04 26.66
C ASP A 110 10.50 11.35 25.56
N SER A 111 10.36 10.47 24.56
CA SER A 111 9.47 10.63 23.39
C SER A 111 9.81 11.84 22.52
N ASN A 112 11.05 12.32 22.55
CA ASN A 112 11.50 13.33 21.59
C ASN A 112 11.79 12.69 20.24
N LEU A 113 11.52 13.42 19.18
CA LEU A 113 11.83 12.98 17.83
C LEU A 113 13.34 12.93 17.59
N VAL A 114 13.89 11.74 17.38
CA VAL A 114 15.29 11.51 17.05
C VAL A 114 15.53 11.53 15.54
N GLY A 115 14.60 10.95 14.77
CA GLY A 115 14.70 10.93 13.33
C GLY A 115 13.48 10.30 12.66
N VAL A 116 13.36 10.59 11.38
CA VAL A 116 12.32 10.05 10.53
C VAL A 116 12.95 9.41 9.30
N ALA A 117 12.43 8.26 8.89
CA ALA A 117 12.77 7.62 7.62
C ALA A 117 11.50 7.27 6.86
N VAL A 118 11.51 7.50 5.56
CA VAL A 118 10.46 7.07 4.65
C VAL A 118 11.00 5.94 3.79
N LEU A 119 10.41 4.77 3.91
CA LEU A 119 10.77 3.58 3.16
C LEU A 119 9.82 3.41 1.99
N ALA A 120 10.35 3.14 0.81
CA ALA A 120 9.58 2.80 -0.38
C ALA A 120 10.21 1.60 -1.08
N VAL A 121 9.41 0.56 -1.34
CA VAL A 121 9.84 -0.66 -2.03
C VAL A 121 9.67 -0.47 -3.53
N SER A 122 10.72 -0.73 -4.31
CA SER A 122 10.69 -0.60 -5.77
C SER A 122 9.93 -1.74 -6.43
N ASP A 123 10.14 -2.96 -5.97
CA ASP A 123 9.48 -4.17 -6.46
C ASP A 123 9.18 -5.14 -5.31
N ARG A 124 7.94 -5.61 -5.19
CA ARG A 124 7.54 -6.51 -4.10
C ARG A 124 8.10 -7.92 -4.24
N VAL A 125 8.44 -8.33 -5.44
CA VAL A 125 8.95 -9.68 -5.75
C VAL A 125 10.47 -9.70 -5.73
N GLU A 126 11.10 -8.82 -6.50
CA GLU A 126 12.56 -8.74 -6.61
C GLU A 126 13.19 -8.01 -5.43
N GLY A 127 12.44 -7.15 -4.78
CA GLY A 127 12.89 -6.35 -3.65
C GLY A 127 13.59 -5.06 -4.09
N GLY A 128 14.36 -4.49 -3.16
CA GLY A 128 15.04 -3.22 -3.37
C GLY A 128 14.14 -2.01 -3.12
N GLY A 129 14.76 -0.83 -3.15
CA GLY A 129 14.03 0.42 -2.96
C GLY A 129 14.87 1.51 -2.30
N THR A 130 14.18 2.50 -1.74
CA THR A 130 14.79 3.70 -1.19
C THR A 130 14.38 3.93 0.26
N VAL A 131 15.33 4.33 1.08
CA VAL A 131 15.14 4.88 2.43
C VAL A 131 15.49 6.35 2.38
N LEU A 132 14.49 7.23 2.41
CA LEU A 132 14.68 8.67 2.50
C LEU A 132 14.73 9.08 3.98
N LEU A 133 15.83 9.66 4.40
CA LEU A 133 15.99 10.18 5.75
C LEU A 133 15.54 11.64 5.82
N VAL A 134 14.65 11.93 6.77
CA VAL A 134 14.10 13.26 6.98
C VAL A 134 14.65 13.83 8.30
N PRO A 135 15.32 15.00 8.29
CA PRO A 135 15.87 15.58 9.50
C PRO A 135 14.77 16.12 10.42
N GLY A 136 14.92 15.89 11.73
CA GLY A 136 13.95 16.36 12.73
C GLY A 136 13.86 17.88 12.86
N ASP A 137 14.89 18.59 12.44
CA ASP A 137 14.96 20.06 12.40
C ASP A 137 14.58 20.68 11.04
N LEU A 138 13.98 19.87 10.13
CA LEU A 138 13.38 20.37 8.91
C LEU A 138 12.30 21.40 9.24
N TYR A 139 12.41 22.61 8.67
CA TYR A 139 11.39 23.64 8.80
C TYR A 139 10.26 23.43 7.79
N VAL A 140 9.04 23.50 8.30
CA VAL A 140 7.81 23.25 7.55
C VAL A 140 6.74 24.26 7.94
N ASP A 141 5.88 24.64 6.99
CA ASP A 141 4.79 25.61 7.20
C ASP A 141 3.52 24.90 7.73
N ALA A 142 3.62 24.26 8.91
CA ALA A 142 2.55 23.38 9.42
C ALA A 142 2.01 23.77 10.81
N CYS A 143 2.63 24.72 11.49
CA CYS A 143 2.26 25.09 12.85
C CYS A 143 1.31 26.31 12.88
N GLY A 144 0.03 26.09 12.56
CA GLY A 144 -0.98 27.16 12.63
C GLY A 144 -0.73 28.35 11.70
N GLY A 145 -0.04 28.15 10.57
CA GLY A 145 0.34 29.17 9.61
C GLY A 145 1.71 29.81 9.88
N ALA A 146 2.48 29.26 10.82
CA ALA A 146 3.88 29.64 11.06
C ALA A 146 4.81 28.46 10.73
N ALA A 147 6.04 28.78 10.33
CA ALA A 147 7.08 27.77 10.14
C ALA A 147 7.56 27.24 11.50
N CYS A 148 7.69 25.93 11.60
CA CYS A 148 8.23 25.24 12.77
C CYS A 148 9.09 24.06 12.35
N ARG A 149 9.85 23.50 13.29
CA ARG A 149 10.62 22.29 13.04
C ARG A 149 9.71 21.05 13.09
N LEU A 150 10.06 20.04 12.33
CA LEU A 150 9.35 18.75 12.33
C LEU A 150 9.30 18.14 13.75
N ALA A 151 10.38 18.29 14.53
CA ALA A 151 10.44 17.83 15.91
C ALA A 151 9.44 18.57 16.83
N ASP A 152 9.25 19.89 16.62
CA ASP A 152 8.30 20.68 17.39
C ASP A 152 6.84 20.27 17.08
N LEU A 153 6.54 20.01 15.81
CA LEU A 153 5.24 19.47 15.37
C LEU A 153 4.96 18.11 15.99
N HIS A 154 5.95 17.20 15.98
CA HIS A 154 5.81 15.90 16.61
C HIS A 154 5.53 16.00 18.11
N GLY A 155 6.26 16.85 18.83
CA GLY A 155 6.06 17.07 20.26
C GLY A 155 4.69 17.66 20.61
N ALA A 156 4.09 18.44 19.70
CA ALA A 156 2.77 19.05 19.93
C ALA A 156 1.62 18.12 19.54
N ASP A 157 1.69 17.49 18.37
CA ASP A 157 0.55 16.82 17.71
C ASP A 157 0.80 15.34 17.39
N GLY A 158 2.01 14.85 17.65
CA GLY A 158 2.38 13.43 17.52
C GLY A 158 2.51 12.92 16.09
N ILE A 159 2.53 11.59 15.96
CA ILE A 159 2.82 10.87 14.70
C ILE A 159 1.78 11.13 13.60
N ALA A 160 0.51 11.33 13.96
CA ALA A 160 -0.53 11.54 12.96
C ALA A 160 -0.29 12.83 12.14
N SER A 161 0.17 13.89 12.80
CA SER A 161 0.53 15.15 12.14
C SER A 161 1.79 15.02 11.29
N LEU A 162 2.79 14.25 11.75
CA LEU A 162 3.96 13.91 10.92
C LEU A 162 3.55 13.16 9.66
N ARG A 163 2.68 12.15 9.78
CA ARG A 163 2.16 11.39 8.63
C ARG A 163 1.47 12.30 7.63
N ALA A 164 0.53 13.13 8.10
CA ALA A 164 -0.23 14.03 7.24
C ALA A 164 0.66 15.05 6.54
N LEU A 165 1.60 15.66 7.28
CA LEU A 165 2.53 16.63 6.74
C LEU A 165 3.46 16.02 5.70
N LEU A 166 4.14 14.92 6.04
CA LEU A 166 5.08 14.25 5.13
C LEU A 166 4.35 13.64 3.94
N GLY A 167 3.14 13.14 4.15
CA GLY A 167 2.28 12.71 3.06
C GLY A 167 1.99 13.84 2.07
N SER A 168 1.63 15.03 2.58
CA SER A 168 1.42 16.23 1.75
C SER A 168 2.71 16.69 1.05
N LEU A 169 3.84 16.69 1.78
CA LEU A 169 5.13 17.10 1.24
C LEU A 169 5.64 16.18 0.13
N LEU A 170 5.44 14.88 0.28
CA LEU A 170 5.87 13.85 -0.67
C LEU A 170 4.78 13.48 -1.70
N GLY A 171 3.60 14.10 -1.63
CA GLY A 171 2.50 13.82 -2.56
C GLY A 171 1.97 12.38 -2.50
N THR A 172 2.15 11.68 -1.37
CA THR A 172 1.71 10.29 -1.17
C THR A 172 1.34 10.02 0.28
N ASP A 173 0.32 9.21 0.54
CA ASP A 173 0.15 8.63 1.88
C ASP A 173 1.06 7.40 2.04
N PHE A 174 1.10 6.84 3.23
CA PHE A 174 1.94 5.68 3.57
C PHE A 174 1.07 4.45 3.84
N THR A 175 1.50 3.28 3.38
CA THR A 175 0.84 2.00 3.67
C THR A 175 0.81 1.73 5.16
N GLY A 176 1.88 2.07 5.87
CA GLY A 176 2.00 1.88 7.31
C GLY A 176 2.84 2.95 8.00
N VAL A 177 2.78 2.96 9.33
CA VAL A 177 3.61 3.81 10.19
C VAL A 177 4.21 2.93 11.29
N ALA A 178 5.52 3.03 11.48
CA ALA A 178 6.23 2.33 12.55
C ALA A 178 6.85 3.35 13.52
N LEU A 179 6.50 3.24 14.80
CA LEU A 179 7.16 3.95 15.89
C LEU A 179 8.25 3.08 16.49
N LEU A 180 9.49 3.55 16.46
CA LEU A 180 10.65 2.86 17.00
C LEU A 180 11.19 3.60 18.21
N THR A 181 10.94 3.02 19.36
CA THR A 181 11.52 3.40 20.67
C THR A 181 12.91 2.74 20.84
N PRO A 182 13.70 3.11 21.86
CA PRO A 182 14.98 2.44 22.17
C PRO A 182 14.85 0.92 22.30
N THR A 183 13.77 0.44 22.92
CA THR A 183 13.47 -1.00 23.04
C THR A 183 13.17 -1.64 21.69
N SER A 184 12.37 -0.97 20.84
CA SER A 184 12.03 -1.46 19.51
C SER A 184 13.27 -1.57 18.62
N TRP A 185 14.14 -0.55 18.63
CA TRP A 185 15.41 -0.58 17.91
C TRP A 185 16.35 -1.68 18.43
N THR A 186 16.46 -1.83 19.76
CA THR A 186 17.26 -2.91 20.36
C THR A 186 16.81 -4.28 19.83
N ASN A 187 15.51 -4.54 19.83
CA ASN A 187 14.98 -5.81 19.35
C ASN A 187 15.19 -6.00 17.83
N LEU A 188 15.05 -4.94 17.06
CA LEU A 188 15.17 -4.97 15.60
C LEU A 188 16.61 -5.23 15.14
N VAL A 189 17.60 -4.62 15.81
CA VAL A 189 19.02 -4.71 15.44
C VAL A 189 19.72 -5.90 16.09
N LYS A 190 19.17 -6.43 17.19
CA LYS A 190 19.79 -7.52 17.98
C LYS A 190 20.29 -8.72 17.15
N PRO A 191 19.59 -9.22 16.12
CA PRO A 191 20.06 -10.37 15.33
C PRO A 191 21.39 -10.14 14.62
N VAL A 192 21.71 -8.88 14.30
CA VAL A 192 22.91 -8.48 13.54
C VAL A 192 23.92 -7.66 14.37
N SER A 193 23.65 -7.50 15.66
CA SER A 193 24.52 -6.78 16.58
C SER A 193 25.77 -7.59 16.92
N PRO A 194 26.97 -6.95 17.06
CA PRO A 194 27.20 -5.52 16.88
C PRO A 194 27.37 -5.09 15.42
N LEU A 195 26.96 -3.86 15.10
CA LEU A 195 27.12 -3.27 13.76
C LEU A 195 28.45 -2.50 13.66
N PRO A 196 29.20 -2.64 12.56
CA PRO A 196 30.38 -1.83 12.30
C PRO A 196 29.97 -0.42 11.88
N ILE A 197 30.32 0.61 12.65
CA ILE A 197 30.02 2.03 12.35
C ILE A 197 31.32 2.83 12.41
N GLY A 198 31.72 3.44 11.29
CA GLY A 198 32.90 4.32 11.22
C GLY A 198 32.53 5.78 11.46
N LEU A 199 32.98 6.37 12.56
CA LEU A 199 32.73 7.77 12.87
C LEU A 199 33.95 8.64 12.54
N LYS A 200 33.69 9.80 11.90
CA LYS A 200 34.74 10.77 11.55
C LYS A 200 35.17 11.65 12.74
N HIS A 201 34.29 11.84 13.70
CA HIS A 201 34.47 12.70 14.86
C HIS A 201 33.96 12.01 16.12
N ASP A 202 34.56 12.36 17.29
CA ASP A 202 34.04 11.95 18.58
C ASP A 202 32.62 12.52 18.78
N LEU A 203 31.72 11.70 19.28
CA LEU A 203 30.40 12.11 19.73
C LEU A 203 30.40 12.20 21.25
N PHE A 204 29.88 13.33 21.75
CA PHE A 204 29.88 13.66 23.15
C PHE A 204 28.48 13.56 23.73
N GLN A 205 28.43 12.99 24.94
CA GLN A 205 27.23 12.99 25.77
C GLN A 205 27.48 13.92 26.97
N THR A 206 26.53 14.80 27.25
CA THR A 206 26.56 15.57 28.50
C THR A 206 25.90 14.74 29.60
N ILE A 207 26.65 14.47 30.68
CA ILE A 207 26.15 13.75 31.85
C ILE A 207 25.50 14.71 32.85
N GLU A 208 24.89 14.19 33.93
CA GLU A 208 24.07 14.97 34.88
C GLU A 208 24.82 16.13 35.56
N ASP A 209 26.14 16.02 35.75
CA ASP A 209 26.95 17.11 36.30
C ASP A 209 27.37 18.22 35.32
N GLY A 210 26.86 18.15 34.06
CA GLY A 210 27.18 19.05 32.99
C GLY A 210 28.49 18.77 32.25
N THR A 211 29.21 17.71 32.63
CA THR A 211 30.47 17.29 31.96
C THR A 211 30.14 16.61 30.63
N SER A 212 30.87 16.99 29.57
CA SER A 212 30.84 16.29 28.30
C SER A 212 31.86 15.18 28.25
N VAL A 213 31.38 13.94 28.05
CA VAL A 213 32.21 12.74 27.91
C VAL A 213 32.11 12.20 26.50
N VAL A 214 33.18 11.60 25.99
CA VAL A 214 33.15 10.90 24.70
C VAL A 214 32.29 9.63 24.86
N ARG A 215 31.18 9.57 24.17
CA ARG A 215 30.29 8.38 24.14
C ARG A 215 30.69 7.42 23.03
N PHE A 216 31.01 7.95 21.86
CA PHE A 216 31.53 7.19 20.72
C PHE A 216 32.75 7.93 20.16
N SER A 217 33.86 7.22 19.99
CA SER A 217 35.10 7.80 19.51
C SER A 217 35.19 7.87 17.99
N ALA A 218 35.96 8.83 17.48
CA ALA A 218 36.31 8.93 16.06
C ALA A 218 37.15 7.73 15.62
N ALA A 219 36.49 6.67 15.24
CA ALA A 219 37.12 5.42 14.77
C ALA A 219 36.03 4.46 14.28
N ASP A 220 36.42 3.26 13.90
CA ASP A 220 35.50 2.15 13.71
C ASP A 220 34.94 1.70 15.06
N ASN A 221 33.66 1.79 15.21
CA ASN A 221 32.92 1.39 16.41
C ASN A 221 32.17 0.08 16.16
N SER A 222 32.02 -0.71 17.21
CA SER A 222 31.13 -1.87 17.25
C SER A 222 29.85 -1.47 17.99
N LEU A 223 28.85 -0.98 17.25
CA LEU A 223 27.58 -0.49 17.80
C LEU A 223 26.74 -1.68 18.29
N VAL A 224 26.51 -1.75 19.60
CA VAL A 224 25.58 -2.72 20.18
C VAL A 224 24.14 -2.25 20.00
N ALA A 225 23.21 -3.19 19.88
CA ALA A 225 21.80 -2.90 19.58
C ALA A 225 21.16 -1.91 20.57
N GLY A 226 21.51 -1.95 21.85
CA GLY A 226 21.01 -1.04 22.89
C GLY A 226 21.48 0.41 22.78
N ASP A 227 22.52 0.67 21.99
CA ASP A 227 23.10 2.02 21.81
C ASP A 227 22.65 2.71 20.51
N VAL A 228 21.77 2.10 19.73
CA VAL A 228 21.31 2.65 18.44
C VAL A 228 20.70 4.04 18.60
N VAL A 229 19.70 4.19 19.47
CA VAL A 229 19.05 5.51 19.67
C VAL A 229 20.01 6.51 20.28
N ASN A 230 20.89 6.10 21.19
CA ASN A 230 21.95 6.95 21.73
C ASN A 230 22.87 7.47 20.61
N LEU A 231 23.28 6.60 19.68
CA LEU A 231 24.08 7.03 18.53
C LEU A 231 23.32 8.06 17.69
N LEU A 232 22.04 7.81 17.37
CA LEU A 232 21.25 8.66 16.49
C LEU A 232 20.89 10.01 17.13
N ALA A 233 20.63 10.07 18.43
CA ALA A 233 20.15 11.25 19.15
C ALA A 233 21.25 12.27 19.51
N LEU A 234 22.52 11.84 19.62
CA LEU A 234 23.58 12.74 20.06
C LEU A 234 23.78 13.93 19.12
N PRO A 235 24.07 15.13 19.66
CA PRO A 235 24.47 16.27 18.85
C PRO A 235 25.71 15.98 17.98
N ASP A 236 25.81 16.67 16.86
CA ASP A 236 26.95 16.54 15.94
C ASP A 236 27.60 17.90 15.69
N ARG A 237 28.93 17.93 15.56
CA ARG A 237 29.67 19.17 15.26
C ARG A 237 29.30 19.75 13.88
N GLY A 238 28.84 18.92 12.97
CA GLY A 238 28.33 19.33 11.66
C GLY A 238 26.86 19.81 11.70
N GLY A 239 26.27 19.95 12.89
CA GLY A 239 24.85 20.32 13.04
C GLY A 239 23.92 19.28 12.39
N SER A 240 22.80 19.74 11.86
CA SER A 240 21.77 18.93 11.22
C SER A 240 22.28 18.04 10.08
N ILE A 241 23.18 18.55 9.26
CA ILE A 241 23.82 17.78 8.18
C ILE A 241 24.69 16.66 8.75
N GLY A 242 25.40 16.91 9.86
CA GLY A 242 26.21 15.91 10.54
C GLY A 242 25.34 14.79 11.13
N ILE A 243 24.22 15.15 11.76
CA ILE A 243 23.23 14.20 12.29
C ILE A 243 22.65 13.34 11.15
N LEU A 244 22.19 13.97 10.07
CA LEU A 244 21.60 13.29 8.93
C LEU A 244 22.58 12.28 8.27
N ARG A 245 23.85 12.70 8.14
CA ARG A 245 24.92 11.81 7.64
C ARG A 245 25.14 10.60 8.57
N ARG A 246 25.10 10.81 9.88
CA ARG A 246 25.22 9.71 10.85
C ARG A 246 24.04 8.75 10.78
N HIS A 247 22.82 9.27 10.59
CA HIS A 247 21.65 8.43 10.33
C HIS A 247 21.85 7.60 9.05
N SER A 248 22.34 8.21 7.96
CA SER A 248 22.65 7.49 6.72
C SER A 248 23.66 6.36 6.97
N MET A 249 24.76 6.63 7.65
CA MET A 249 25.75 5.62 7.96
C MET A 249 25.16 4.44 8.77
N PHE A 250 24.28 4.73 9.72
CA PHE A 250 23.60 3.69 10.49
C PHE A 250 22.68 2.83 9.62
N TRP A 251 21.80 3.48 8.83
CA TRP A 251 20.87 2.78 7.95
C TRP A 251 21.60 1.94 6.90
N GLU A 252 22.63 2.48 6.28
CA GLU A 252 23.49 1.78 5.31
C GLU A 252 24.18 0.56 5.94
N ALA A 253 24.78 0.73 7.11
CA ALA A 253 25.45 -0.36 7.81
C ALA A 253 24.47 -1.46 8.22
N TRP A 254 23.33 -1.09 8.80
CA TRP A 254 22.32 -2.05 9.22
C TRP A 254 21.73 -2.82 8.03
N LEU A 255 21.26 -2.11 7.01
CA LEU A 255 20.67 -2.73 5.82
C LEU A 255 21.68 -3.59 5.05
N SER A 256 22.94 -3.16 4.97
CA SER A 256 24.03 -3.95 4.37
C SER A 256 24.22 -5.29 5.07
N VAL A 257 24.20 -5.31 6.42
CA VAL A 257 24.33 -6.55 7.20
C VAL A 257 23.06 -7.40 7.08
N VAL A 258 21.87 -6.78 7.07
CA VAL A 258 20.60 -7.51 6.83
C VAL A 258 20.62 -8.18 5.46
N ALA A 259 21.09 -7.49 4.43
CA ALA A 259 21.18 -8.01 3.06
C ALA A 259 22.34 -9.04 2.87
N ALA A 260 23.28 -9.10 3.83
CA ALA A 260 24.41 -10.03 3.73
C ALA A 260 23.93 -11.48 3.92
N GLY A 261 24.07 -12.27 2.87
CA GLY A 261 23.70 -13.69 2.86
C GLY A 261 22.51 -13.99 1.92
N ALA A 262 22.19 -15.28 1.82
CA ALA A 262 21.17 -15.75 0.88
C ALA A 262 19.72 -15.46 1.32
N GLU A 263 19.51 -15.22 2.60
CA GLU A 263 18.18 -15.05 3.21
C GLU A 263 18.21 -13.89 4.23
N PRO A 264 17.79 -12.66 3.84
CA PRO A 264 17.73 -11.50 4.74
C PRO A 264 16.92 -11.74 6.01
N SER A 265 15.88 -12.57 5.95
CA SER A 265 15.01 -12.92 7.08
C SER A 265 15.78 -13.51 8.28
N ARG A 266 16.92 -14.15 8.05
CA ARG A 266 17.76 -14.69 9.15
C ARG A 266 18.47 -13.61 9.97
N ASN A 267 18.63 -12.44 9.37
CA ASN A 267 19.29 -11.27 9.97
C ASN A 267 18.28 -10.29 10.59
N LEU A 268 17.01 -10.67 10.65
CA LEU A 268 15.91 -9.91 11.22
C LEU A 268 15.26 -10.68 12.39
N PRO A 269 14.58 -10.00 13.31
CA PRO A 269 13.86 -10.68 14.38
C PRO A 269 12.71 -11.53 13.82
N ALA A 270 12.49 -12.72 14.39
CA ALA A 270 11.43 -13.63 14.00
C ALA A 270 10.05 -13.17 14.55
N VAL A 271 9.61 -11.99 14.13
CA VAL A 271 8.32 -11.38 14.52
C VAL A 271 7.57 -10.99 13.27
N ASP A 272 6.26 -11.22 13.26
CA ASP A 272 5.39 -10.79 12.15
C ASP A 272 5.02 -9.30 12.31
N MET A 273 5.96 -8.44 11.95
CA MET A 273 5.76 -6.99 11.90
C MET A 273 5.86 -6.50 10.46
N GLU A 274 5.01 -5.58 10.07
CA GLU A 274 5.00 -5.02 8.71
C GLU A 274 6.35 -4.39 8.34
N LEU A 275 6.97 -3.66 9.29
CA LEU A 275 8.32 -3.10 9.11
C LEU A 275 9.38 -4.17 8.82
N VAL A 276 9.33 -5.31 9.53
CA VAL A 276 10.29 -6.41 9.33
C VAL A 276 10.14 -6.99 7.91
N ARG A 277 8.90 -7.22 7.48
CA ARG A 277 8.62 -7.69 6.11
C ARG A 277 9.07 -6.68 5.05
N MET A 278 8.90 -5.38 5.30
CA MET A 278 9.35 -4.33 4.40
C MET A 278 10.88 -4.29 4.31
N VAL A 279 11.58 -4.30 5.45
CA VAL A 279 13.05 -4.32 5.49
C VAL A 279 13.60 -5.60 4.83
N GLU A 280 12.98 -6.75 5.05
CA GLU A 280 13.33 -7.99 4.36
C GLU A 280 13.19 -7.86 2.84
N THR A 281 12.11 -7.24 2.37
CA THR A 281 11.87 -7.02 0.94
C THR A 281 12.87 -6.02 0.35
N LEU A 282 13.12 -4.91 1.02
CA LEU A 282 14.19 -3.97 0.63
C LEU A 282 15.54 -4.66 0.51
N ALA A 283 15.89 -5.49 1.49
CA ALA A 283 17.19 -6.16 1.56
C ALA A 283 17.41 -7.26 0.49
N ARG A 284 16.37 -7.67 -0.24
CA ARG A 284 16.50 -8.64 -1.34
C ARG A 284 17.03 -8.03 -2.64
N GLY A 285 16.85 -6.72 -2.85
CA GLY A 285 17.25 -6.02 -4.05
C GLY A 285 18.22 -4.86 -3.80
N GLU A 286 18.42 -4.02 -4.83
CA GLU A 286 19.26 -2.82 -4.70
C GLU A 286 18.58 -1.80 -3.79
N MET A 287 19.28 -1.37 -2.73
CA MET A 287 18.80 -0.38 -1.77
C MET A 287 19.60 0.91 -1.89
N ARG A 288 18.92 2.04 -1.67
CA ARG A 288 19.52 3.38 -1.59
C ARG A 288 19.08 4.05 -0.31
N VAL A 289 20.02 4.69 0.37
CA VAL A 289 19.73 5.58 1.49
C VAL A 289 19.97 7.01 1.03
N GLU A 290 18.90 7.80 1.01
CA GLU A 290 18.90 9.16 0.50
C GLU A 290 18.83 10.16 1.64
N THR A 291 19.70 11.17 1.58
CA THR A 291 19.76 12.29 2.53
C THR A 291 19.45 13.64 1.87
N SER A 292 19.35 13.70 0.56
CA SER A 292 18.76 14.82 -0.16
C SER A 292 17.24 14.62 -0.15
N PRO A 293 16.38 15.60 -0.29
CA PRO A 293 16.60 16.94 -0.85
C PRO A 293 16.72 18.07 0.19
N TRP A 294 17.33 17.82 1.31
CA TRP A 294 17.37 18.81 2.41
C TRP A 294 18.59 19.72 2.26
N VAL A 295 18.37 21.03 2.32
CA VAL A 295 19.40 22.07 2.16
C VAL A 295 19.32 23.09 3.28
N MET A 296 20.47 23.72 3.59
CA MET A 296 20.49 24.84 4.52
C MET A 296 20.10 26.15 3.83
N SER A 297 19.10 26.84 4.38
CA SER A 297 18.71 28.20 4.01
C SER A 297 18.92 29.09 5.22
N GLY A 298 20.09 29.76 5.28
CA GLY A 298 20.55 30.41 6.49
C GLY A 298 20.81 29.39 7.61
N GLU A 299 20.13 29.57 8.75
CA GLU A 299 20.23 28.64 9.90
C GLU A 299 19.17 27.53 9.88
N SER A 300 18.24 27.55 8.92
CA SER A 300 17.13 26.62 8.83
C SER A 300 17.38 25.56 7.77
N MET A 301 17.06 24.31 8.06
CA MET A 301 17.01 23.25 7.07
C MET A 301 15.66 23.24 6.39
N VAL A 302 15.64 23.26 5.07
CA VAL A 302 14.43 23.31 4.24
C VAL A 302 14.53 22.30 3.12
N ALA A 303 13.40 21.94 2.50
CA ALA A 303 13.38 21.12 1.30
C ALA A 303 13.80 21.95 0.06
N ASP A 304 14.66 21.39 -0.79
CA ASP A 304 14.85 21.86 -2.16
C ASP A 304 13.71 21.33 -3.02
N PRO A 305 12.82 22.17 -3.55
CA PRO A 305 11.62 21.70 -4.24
C PRO A 305 11.91 20.83 -5.47
N ALA A 306 12.95 21.17 -6.26
CA ALA A 306 13.28 20.44 -7.48
C ALA A 306 13.88 19.05 -7.17
N ALA A 307 14.78 18.98 -6.18
CA ALA A 307 15.35 17.73 -5.72
C ALA A 307 14.29 16.84 -5.02
N LEU A 308 13.35 17.47 -4.30
CA LEU A 308 12.24 16.75 -3.66
C LEU A 308 11.33 16.12 -4.70
N GLU A 309 10.92 16.87 -5.73
CA GLU A 309 10.11 16.34 -6.82
C GLU A 309 10.79 15.15 -7.52
N GLN A 310 12.07 15.27 -7.83
CA GLN A 310 12.84 14.19 -8.47
C GLN A 310 12.89 12.91 -7.62
N ILE A 311 13.15 13.05 -6.32
CA ILE A 311 13.21 11.90 -5.40
C ILE A 311 11.82 11.28 -5.23
N THR A 312 10.79 12.11 -5.07
CA THR A 312 9.41 11.65 -4.89
C THR A 312 8.92 10.85 -6.10
N ASP A 313 9.18 11.34 -7.30
CA ASP A 313 8.82 10.62 -8.53
C ASP A 313 9.56 9.28 -8.68
N ALA A 314 10.81 9.23 -8.26
CA ALA A 314 11.60 7.99 -8.28
C ALA A 314 11.14 6.99 -7.22
N MET A 315 10.81 7.47 -6.00
CA MET A 315 10.39 6.63 -4.88
C MET A 315 8.95 6.15 -5.02
N PHE A 316 8.05 6.99 -5.54
CA PHE A 316 6.61 6.72 -5.59
C PHE A 316 6.07 6.82 -7.03
N PRO A 317 6.47 5.90 -7.91
CA PRO A 317 5.92 5.87 -9.28
C PRO A 317 4.40 5.73 -9.31
N PHE A 318 3.82 5.14 -8.27
CA PHE A 318 2.39 4.98 -8.05
C PHE A 318 2.03 5.31 -6.59
N PRO A 319 1.92 6.60 -6.24
CA PRO A 319 1.67 7.02 -4.86
C PRO A 319 0.25 6.66 -4.40
N ILE A 320 0.11 6.57 -3.08
CA ILE A 320 -1.19 6.48 -2.43
C ILE A 320 -1.78 7.90 -2.37
N PRO A 321 -3.04 8.12 -2.78
CA PRO A 321 -3.67 9.44 -2.68
C PRO A 321 -3.71 9.97 -1.25
N THR A 322 -3.39 11.25 -1.04
CA THR A 322 -3.36 11.89 0.28
C THR A 322 -4.71 12.46 0.72
N GLY A 323 -5.74 12.43 -0.12
CA GLY A 323 -7.06 13.03 0.14
C GLY A 323 -8.09 12.05 0.66
N SER A 324 -9.10 12.57 1.38
CA SER A 324 -10.26 11.80 1.85
C SER A 324 -11.31 11.48 0.76
N GLY A 325 -11.09 11.91 -0.49
CA GLY A 325 -11.90 11.58 -1.66
C GLY A 325 -11.10 10.72 -2.63
N SER A 326 -11.76 9.77 -3.30
CA SER A 326 -11.14 9.07 -4.43
C SER A 326 -10.93 10.09 -5.56
N ALA A 327 -9.66 10.37 -5.90
CA ALA A 327 -9.37 11.10 -7.13
C ALA A 327 -9.91 10.29 -8.33
N PRO A 328 -10.32 10.96 -9.40
CA PRO A 328 -10.74 10.27 -10.61
C PRO A 328 -9.63 9.38 -11.15
N THR A 329 -9.99 8.21 -11.62
CA THR A 329 -9.03 7.20 -12.06
C THR A 329 -8.77 7.25 -13.56
N VAL A 330 -7.54 6.99 -13.96
CA VAL A 330 -7.11 7.00 -15.36
C VAL A 330 -6.49 5.65 -15.76
N ARG A 331 -6.90 5.18 -16.93
CA ARG A 331 -6.21 4.13 -17.67
C ARG A 331 -5.24 4.79 -18.65
N LEU A 332 -3.92 4.69 -18.39
CA LEU A 332 -2.86 5.32 -19.18
C LEU A 332 -2.26 4.32 -20.17
N LEU A 333 -2.43 4.58 -21.45
CA LEU A 333 -2.00 3.67 -22.52
C LEU A 333 -0.97 4.32 -23.44
N ASN A 334 0.17 3.66 -23.61
CA ASN A 334 1.19 4.04 -24.58
C ASN A 334 0.76 3.62 -25.98
N GLY A 335 0.54 4.59 -26.87
CA GLY A 335 0.19 4.38 -28.29
C GLY A 335 1.36 4.60 -29.24
N THR A 336 2.60 4.83 -28.74
CA THR A 336 3.76 5.14 -29.57
C THR A 336 4.73 3.98 -29.67
N GLY A 337 4.79 3.10 -28.65
CA GLY A 337 5.82 2.07 -28.52
C GLY A 337 7.17 2.58 -28.04
N ASP A 338 7.29 3.86 -27.75
CA ASP A 338 8.44 4.43 -27.06
C ASP A 338 8.19 4.35 -25.55
N PHE A 339 8.85 3.42 -24.87
CA PHE A 339 8.72 3.21 -23.43
C PHE A 339 9.52 4.24 -22.60
N GLY A 340 10.42 5.00 -23.24
CA GLY A 340 11.16 6.07 -22.56
C GLY A 340 10.29 7.22 -22.06
N ILE A 341 9.11 7.40 -22.65
CA ILE A 341 8.17 8.48 -22.26
C ILE A 341 7.23 8.10 -21.10
N ASP A 342 7.17 6.84 -20.72
CA ASP A 342 6.16 6.36 -19.75
C ASP A 342 6.27 7.05 -18.38
N ALA A 343 7.48 7.30 -17.90
CA ALA A 343 7.71 8.00 -16.65
C ALA A 343 7.20 9.46 -16.72
N TYR A 344 7.56 10.16 -17.80
CA TYR A 344 7.12 11.53 -18.02
C TYR A 344 5.60 11.62 -18.22
N ALA A 345 5.01 10.69 -18.97
CA ALA A 345 3.56 10.64 -19.16
C ALA A 345 2.82 10.45 -17.83
N ARG A 346 3.31 9.55 -16.95
CA ARG A 346 2.75 9.36 -15.60
C ARG A 346 2.83 10.66 -14.78
N GLN A 347 3.98 11.32 -14.77
CA GLN A 347 4.18 12.57 -14.03
C GLN A 347 3.19 13.65 -14.49
N VAL A 348 3.09 13.89 -15.80
CA VAL A 348 2.21 14.94 -16.36
C VAL A 348 0.74 14.63 -16.10
N VAL A 349 0.31 13.38 -16.26
CA VAL A 349 -1.07 12.95 -16.00
C VAL A 349 -1.42 13.09 -14.52
N ARG A 350 -0.53 12.70 -13.61
CA ARG A 350 -0.72 12.86 -12.16
C ARG A 350 -0.76 14.33 -11.72
N ALA A 351 0.10 15.18 -12.30
CA ALA A 351 0.10 16.62 -12.03
C ALA A 351 -1.26 17.28 -12.37
N ALA A 352 -2.07 16.65 -13.23
CA ALA A 352 -3.43 17.10 -13.52
C ALA A 352 -4.48 16.67 -12.45
N GLY A 353 -4.06 16.03 -11.35
CA GLY A 353 -4.93 15.70 -10.21
C GLY A 353 -5.75 14.42 -10.38
N VAL A 354 -5.28 13.47 -11.18
CA VAL A 354 -5.94 12.16 -11.41
C VAL A 354 -5.03 11.01 -10.97
N ASP A 355 -5.63 9.89 -10.55
CA ASP A 355 -4.92 8.69 -10.15
C ASP A 355 -4.83 7.68 -11.29
N ILE A 356 -3.66 7.07 -11.48
CA ILE A 356 -3.48 6.06 -12.52
C ILE A 356 -3.81 4.68 -11.95
N ALA A 357 -4.92 4.09 -12.41
CA ALA A 357 -5.38 2.77 -11.99
C ALA A 357 -4.88 1.63 -12.89
N VAL A 358 -4.66 1.92 -14.18
CA VAL A 358 -4.21 0.95 -15.18
C VAL A 358 -3.13 1.59 -16.03
N VAL A 359 -2.05 0.86 -16.27
CA VAL A 359 -1.01 1.21 -17.24
C VAL A 359 -0.92 0.14 -18.33
N GLY A 360 -0.54 0.54 -19.54
CA GLY A 360 -0.35 -0.43 -20.59
C GLY A 360 -0.06 0.19 -21.94
N ASN A 361 -0.17 -0.67 -22.96
CA ASN A 361 0.03 -0.29 -24.33
C ASN A 361 -1.32 -0.25 -25.07
N PHE A 362 -1.49 0.75 -25.92
CA PHE A 362 -2.65 0.78 -26.78
C PHE A 362 -2.61 -0.39 -27.77
N ARG A 363 -3.78 -0.73 -28.37
CA ARG A 363 -3.92 -1.87 -29.29
C ARG A 363 -2.97 -1.85 -30.50
N ASN A 364 -2.34 -0.71 -30.77
CA ASN A 364 -1.28 -0.51 -31.76
C ASN A 364 -0.39 0.66 -31.36
N PHE A 365 0.81 0.76 -31.98
CA PHE A 365 1.78 1.82 -31.71
C PHE A 365 1.80 2.93 -32.80
N ASN A 366 0.69 3.11 -33.50
CA ASN A 366 0.57 4.09 -34.59
C ASN A 366 -0.29 5.30 -34.20
N VAL A 367 -0.42 5.60 -32.91
CA VAL A 367 -1.23 6.74 -32.47
C VAL A 367 -0.45 8.03 -32.69
N ILE A 368 -1.01 8.90 -33.51
CA ILE A 368 -0.39 10.18 -33.87
C ILE A 368 -0.73 11.24 -32.82
N GLN A 369 -1.99 11.30 -32.38
CA GLN A 369 -2.49 12.35 -31.48
C GLN A 369 -2.84 11.76 -30.12
N THR A 370 -2.38 12.41 -29.06
CA THR A 370 -2.76 12.14 -27.68
C THR A 370 -4.23 12.51 -27.46
N ARG A 371 -4.94 11.65 -26.72
CA ARG A 371 -6.37 11.86 -26.49
C ARG A 371 -6.80 11.37 -25.12
N VAL A 372 -7.76 12.06 -24.54
CA VAL A 372 -8.50 11.67 -23.35
C VAL A 372 -9.86 11.14 -23.80
N VAL A 373 -10.16 9.91 -23.45
CA VAL A 373 -11.43 9.24 -23.77
C VAL A 373 -12.23 9.13 -22.49
N TYR A 374 -13.51 9.50 -22.54
CA TYR A 374 -14.47 9.35 -21.46
C TYR A 374 -15.70 8.59 -21.93
N ARG A 375 -16.32 7.84 -21.02
CA ARG A 375 -17.48 6.98 -21.33
C ARG A 375 -18.80 7.66 -20.97
N GLU A 376 -18.83 8.32 -19.83
CA GLU A 376 -20.04 8.89 -19.25
C GLU A 376 -20.07 10.40 -19.47
N PRO A 377 -21.18 10.99 -19.93
CA PRO A 377 -21.27 12.43 -20.20
C PRO A 377 -20.89 13.31 -19.00
N GLU A 378 -21.10 12.81 -17.78
CA GLU A 378 -20.78 13.50 -16.52
C GLU A 378 -19.25 13.71 -16.36
N MET A 379 -18.44 12.88 -17.01
CA MET A 379 -16.97 12.96 -16.99
C MET A 379 -16.41 13.95 -18.01
N GLN A 380 -17.23 14.60 -18.84
CA GLN A 380 -16.80 15.51 -19.89
C GLN A 380 -15.97 16.69 -19.38
N GLU A 381 -16.39 17.30 -18.29
CA GLU A 381 -15.67 18.45 -17.71
C GLU A 381 -14.28 18.04 -17.25
N LEU A 382 -14.19 16.93 -16.53
CA LEU A 382 -12.93 16.37 -16.05
C LEU A 382 -12.03 15.94 -17.21
N ALA A 383 -12.57 15.24 -18.21
CA ALA A 383 -11.84 14.85 -19.41
C ALA A 383 -11.27 16.06 -20.16
N THR A 384 -12.04 17.15 -20.22
CA THR A 384 -11.61 18.41 -20.85
C THR A 384 -10.49 19.08 -20.05
N ALA A 385 -10.62 19.13 -18.73
CA ALA A 385 -9.58 19.71 -17.86
C ALA A 385 -8.27 18.93 -17.98
N LEU A 386 -8.33 17.59 -17.92
CA LEU A 386 -7.18 16.72 -18.12
C LEU A 386 -6.56 16.91 -19.51
N ALA A 387 -7.39 16.95 -20.55
CA ALA A 387 -6.94 17.12 -21.94
C ALA A 387 -6.22 18.47 -22.14
N VAL A 388 -6.70 19.54 -21.52
CA VAL A 388 -6.01 20.86 -21.54
C VAL A 388 -4.63 20.74 -20.87
N ALA A 389 -4.56 20.10 -19.70
CA ALA A 389 -3.31 19.96 -18.94
C ALA A 389 -2.24 19.17 -19.72
N ILE A 390 -2.65 18.12 -20.46
CA ILE A 390 -1.73 17.27 -21.24
C ILE A 390 -1.68 17.63 -22.73
N HIS A 391 -2.36 18.70 -23.15
CA HIS A 391 -2.49 19.14 -24.55
C HIS A 391 -3.04 18.06 -25.50
N ALA A 392 -4.11 17.40 -25.11
CA ALA A 392 -4.74 16.27 -25.82
C ALA A 392 -6.10 16.64 -26.42
N GLY A 393 -6.58 15.82 -27.33
CA GLY A 393 -7.97 15.86 -27.78
C GLY A 393 -8.91 15.14 -26.80
N VAL A 394 -10.20 15.48 -26.81
CA VAL A 394 -11.25 14.82 -25.99
C VAL A 394 -12.18 14.03 -26.88
N ILE A 395 -12.50 12.80 -26.48
CA ILE A 395 -13.37 11.88 -27.23
C ILE A 395 -14.38 11.23 -26.28
N LEU A 396 -15.69 11.32 -26.61
CA LEU A 396 -16.71 10.48 -26.00
C LEU A 396 -16.72 9.12 -26.70
N ASP A 397 -16.59 8.05 -25.93
CA ASP A 397 -16.72 6.67 -26.41
C ASP A 397 -17.44 5.85 -25.33
N GLU A 398 -18.74 5.63 -25.52
CA GLU A 398 -19.59 4.87 -24.60
C GLU A 398 -19.17 3.40 -24.48
N ALA A 399 -18.40 2.88 -25.45
CA ALA A 399 -17.85 1.52 -25.43
C ALA A 399 -16.44 1.46 -24.79
N ALA A 400 -15.93 2.57 -24.25
CA ALA A 400 -14.65 2.57 -23.55
C ALA A 400 -14.68 1.66 -22.30
N SER A 401 -13.52 1.13 -21.93
CA SER A 401 -13.38 0.23 -20.77
C SER A 401 -13.82 0.91 -19.47
N PRO A 402 -14.62 0.24 -18.63
CA PRO A 402 -15.03 0.73 -17.31
C PRO A 402 -13.95 0.55 -16.24
N ALA A 403 -12.75 0.07 -16.59
CA ALA A 403 -11.66 -0.19 -15.65
C ALA A 403 -11.11 1.08 -14.98
N ALA A 404 -11.45 2.27 -15.51
CA ALA A 404 -11.15 3.57 -14.95
C ALA A 404 -12.18 4.59 -15.47
N ASP A 405 -12.27 5.76 -14.80
CA ASP A 405 -13.18 6.83 -15.15
C ASP A 405 -12.82 7.45 -16.51
N LEU A 406 -11.54 7.60 -16.80
CA LEU A 406 -11.00 8.13 -18.06
C LEU A 406 -9.96 7.18 -18.66
N THR A 407 -9.76 7.25 -19.97
CA THR A 407 -8.63 6.61 -20.66
C THR A 407 -7.80 7.68 -21.36
N VAL A 408 -6.52 7.73 -21.04
CA VAL A 408 -5.52 8.55 -21.75
C VAL A 408 -4.73 7.65 -22.70
N VAL A 409 -4.72 8.01 -23.98
CA VAL A 409 -3.91 7.33 -24.99
C VAL A 409 -2.84 8.30 -25.46
N ILE A 410 -1.60 7.99 -25.17
CA ILE A 410 -0.42 8.80 -25.56
C ILE A 410 -0.11 8.58 -27.03
N GLY A 411 0.02 9.67 -27.78
CA GLY A 411 0.39 9.68 -29.19
C GLY A 411 1.77 10.27 -29.45
N ALA A 412 2.24 10.20 -30.69
CA ALA A 412 3.53 10.71 -31.12
C ALA A 412 3.69 12.24 -30.90
N ASP A 413 2.60 12.99 -30.87
CA ASP A 413 2.60 14.42 -30.57
C ASP A 413 3.01 14.72 -29.11
N PHE A 414 2.79 13.80 -28.18
CA PHE A 414 3.22 13.91 -26.81
C PHE A 414 4.74 13.73 -26.69
N THR A 415 5.28 12.73 -27.38
CA THR A 415 6.74 12.47 -27.44
C THR A 415 7.49 13.67 -27.99
N ALA A 416 6.97 14.32 -29.04
CA ALA A 416 7.58 15.49 -29.66
C ALA A 416 7.65 16.73 -28.71
N ARG A 417 6.87 16.75 -27.61
CA ARG A 417 6.88 17.82 -26.59
C ARG A 417 7.75 17.48 -25.38
N ALA A 418 8.01 16.19 -25.16
CA ALA A 418 8.80 15.71 -24.03
C ALA A 418 10.32 15.81 -24.25
N GLY A 419 10.78 15.94 -25.52
CA GLY A 419 12.17 16.13 -25.93
C GLY A 419 12.45 17.57 -26.28
#